data_472e1b52bc8cb81c323cec7989fbb2a0
#
_entry.id   472e1b52bc8cb81c323cec7989fbb2a0
#
_cell.length_a   1.000
_cell.length_b   1.000
_cell.length_c   1.000
_cell.angle_alpha   90.00
_cell.angle_beta   90.00
_cell.angle_gamma   90.00
#
_symmetry.space_group_name_H-M   'P 1'
#
loop_
_entity.id
_entity.type
_entity.pdbx_description
1 polymer ?
#
loop_
_entity_poly.entity_id
_entity_poly.type
_entity_poly.pdbx_seq_one_letter_code
_entity_poly.pdbx_strand_id
1 'polypeptide(L)'
;MKKILSLLCMVAASFAEGQSLAAPASARLSPAEQNIASKSLTNTPQQYQEFNALAAALVRRALETSDASYYAQAETALKRSLQLVPDNFEAEKIRVSILLGEHDFPAALDAAQTLNRRVPDDVMVYGLLTDANMELGNYKDAETAAQWMLNLRPGNLPALTRAAKLRELFGDAEGAYELMELALQSTSPADAEERASLLTQMGHLRLASGSADAAEKLLQQATSLIPNYPAALGDLAKIRIAGKQFADAVALLEQRYQAVPRAENLYDLAEALQLAGRHDEAKRAFADFGRRSLAESNAKDNSNRKLVFYYADKVQMPVKALDLAKQEFQWRHDVFTLDAYAWALHENGQEAEARKQIETALAVGIRDASLLRHAGEIAAKIGDTFAAESYLKQSVDLNAMDSERARITLAGLPQAAKQ
;
A
#
# COMPACT_ATOMS: atom_id res chain seq x y z
N MET A 1 -21.41 72.55 0.28
CA MET A 1 -21.58 72.48 1.74
C MET A 1 -22.02 71.07 2.13
N LYS A 2 -21.42 70.61 3.18
CA LYS A 2 -21.70 69.39 3.96
C LYS A 2 -21.19 68.04 3.44
N LYS A 3 -20.11 67.65 4.09
CA LYS A 3 -19.46 66.37 4.26
C LYS A 3 -20.44 65.27 4.73
N ILE A 4 -20.30 64.05 4.15
CA ILE A 4 -20.75 62.85 4.81
C ILE A 4 -19.54 61.91 4.86
N LEU A 5 -19.15 61.59 6.08
CA LEU A 5 -18.09 60.69 6.47
C LEU A 5 -18.58 59.25 6.25
N SER A 6 -17.89 58.47 5.46
CA SER A 6 -18.13 57.04 5.30
C SER A 6 -17.15 56.27 6.20
N LEU A 7 -17.71 55.58 7.14
CA LEU A 7 -17.04 54.73 8.12
C LEU A 7 -16.58 53.44 7.43
N LEU A 8 -15.27 53.28 7.26
CA LEU A 8 -14.66 52.03 6.78
C LEU A 8 -14.55 51.08 7.95
N CYS A 9 -15.37 50.04 8.00
CA CYS A 9 -15.14 48.87 8.86
C CYS A 9 -13.97 48.06 8.26
N MET A 10 -12.82 48.15 8.91
CA MET A 10 -11.74 47.17 8.72
C MET A 10 -12.16 45.86 9.42
N VAL A 11 -12.51 44.87 8.63
CA VAL A 11 -12.53 43.49 9.08
C VAL A 11 -11.08 43.01 9.00
N ALA A 12 -10.46 42.93 10.15
CA ALA A 12 -9.17 42.25 10.29
C ALA A 12 -9.41 40.74 10.02
N ALA A 13 -9.09 40.29 8.85
CA ALA A 13 -8.90 38.87 8.57
C ALA A 13 -7.63 38.42 9.31
N SER A 14 -7.83 37.79 10.47
CA SER A 14 -6.78 37.01 11.11
C SER A 14 -6.47 35.84 10.18
N PHE A 15 -5.37 35.97 9.44
CA PHE A 15 -4.70 34.83 8.84
C PHE A 15 -4.25 33.93 9.99
N ALA A 16 -4.97 32.82 10.20
CA ALA A 16 -4.46 31.71 10.94
C ALA A 16 -3.20 31.23 10.17
N GLU A 17 -2.04 31.52 10.73
CA GLU A 17 -0.79 30.90 10.35
C GLU A 17 -1.01 29.40 10.37
N GLY A 18 -1.04 28.77 9.20
CA GLY A 18 -0.99 27.33 9.08
C GLY A 18 0.29 26.87 9.76
N GLN A 19 0.16 26.32 10.96
CA GLN A 19 1.24 25.55 11.56
C GLN A 19 1.51 24.40 10.60
N SER A 20 2.62 24.50 9.87
CA SER A 20 3.25 23.39 9.19
C SER A 20 3.41 22.31 10.26
N LEU A 21 2.60 21.26 10.18
CA LEU A 21 2.75 20.07 11.00
C LEU A 21 4.16 19.56 10.75
N ALA A 22 5.06 19.80 11.71
CA ALA A 22 6.43 19.31 11.61
C ALA A 22 6.33 17.79 11.49
N ALA A 23 6.93 17.24 10.42
CA ALA A 23 7.08 15.81 10.25
C ALA A 23 7.59 15.19 11.57
N PRO A 24 7.13 13.98 11.94
CA PRO A 24 7.58 13.31 13.15
C PRO A 24 9.12 13.30 13.19
N ALA A 25 9.71 13.27 14.39
CA ALA A 25 11.17 13.40 14.55
C ALA A 25 11.95 12.32 13.77
N SER A 26 11.37 11.13 13.61
CA SER A 26 11.82 10.06 12.71
C SER A 26 11.81 10.47 11.23
N ALA A 27 10.97 11.43 10.84
CA ALA A 27 10.83 11.92 9.49
C ALA A 27 11.83 13.01 9.07
N ARG A 28 12.89 13.29 9.82
CA ARG A 28 13.91 14.28 9.44
C ARG A 28 15.22 13.57 9.12
N LEU A 29 15.91 14.00 8.07
CA LEU A 29 17.29 13.58 7.84
C LEU A 29 18.10 13.86 9.13
N SER A 30 18.96 12.92 9.52
CA SER A 30 19.88 13.12 10.62
C SER A 30 20.78 14.33 10.37
N PRO A 31 21.37 14.96 11.39
CA PRO A 31 22.29 16.07 11.19
C PRO A 31 23.46 15.71 10.26
N ALA A 32 23.92 14.47 10.25
CA ALA A 32 24.96 13.99 9.35
C ALA A 32 24.46 13.96 7.88
N GLU A 33 23.27 13.43 7.64
CA GLU A 33 22.62 13.39 6.31
C GLU A 33 22.31 14.79 5.79
N GLN A 34 21.82 15.70 6.65
CA GLN A 34 21.60 17.12 6.31
C GLN A 34 22.93 17.80 5.94
N ASN A 35 24.01 17.50 6.65
CA ASN A 35 25.33 18.03 6.39
C ASN A 35 25.85 17.52 5.02
N ILE A 36 25.65 16.23 4.68
CA ILE A 36 26.01 15.70 3.36
C ILE A 36 25.17 16.38 2.26
N ALA A 37 23.86 16.54 2.47
CA ALA A 37 22.98 17.20 1.50
C ALA A 37 23.33 18.67 1.28
N SER A 38 23.86 19.38 2.29
CA SER A 38 24.21 20.80 2.24
C SER A 38 25.66 21.08 1.87
N LYS A 39 26.56 20.09 1.88
CA LYS A 39 27.97 20.30 1.56
C LYS A 39 28.13 20.75 0.10
N SER A 40 28.81 21.89 -0.04
CA SER A 40 29.48 22.27 -1.29
C SER A 40 30.62 21.27 -1.54
N LEU A 41 30.47 20.40 -2.54
CA LEU A 41 31.25 19.19 -2.70
C LEU A 41 32.60 19.48 -3.38
N THR A 42 33.65 19.27 -2.65
CA THR A 42 34.96 18.97 -3.22
C THR A 42 34.92 17.56 -3.77
N ASN A 43 34.96 17.38 -5.09
CA ASN A 43 34.88 16.07 -5.74
C ASN A 43 36.10 15.20 -5.39
N THR A 44 36.11 14.58 -4.19
CA THR A 44 37.09 13.55 -3.85
C THR A 44 36.53 12.16 -4.16
N PRO A 45 37.33 11.22 -4.67
CA PRO A 45 36.86 9.87 -5.02
C PRO A 45 36.18 9.13 -3.85
N GLN A 46 36.48 9.46 -2.59
CA GLN A 46 35.91 8.83 -1.41
C GLN A 46 34.46 9.29 -1.11
N GLN A 47 34.02 10.40 -1.68
CA GLN A 47 32.69 10.96 -1.42
C GLN A 47 31.55 10.13 -2.02
N TYR A 48 31.79 9.22 -2.96
CA TYR A 48 30.72 8.41 -3.52
C TYR A 48 29.96 7.60 -2.45
N GLN A 49 30.64 7.15 -1.39
CA GLN A 49 30.02 6.42 -0.29
C GLN A 49 29.06 7.31 0.51
N GLU A 50 29.41 8.59 0.73
CA GLU A 50 28.52 9.56 1.39
C GLU A 50 27.25 9.80 0.54
N PHE A 51 27.40 9.89 -0.79
CA PHE A 51 26.26 10.01 -1.69
C PHE A 51 25.38 8.76 -1.71
N ASN A 52 25.96 7.56 -1.67
CA ASN A 52 25.19 6.33 -1.54
C ASN A 52 24.41 6.31 -0.23
N ALA A 53 25.03 6.66 0.88
CA ALA A 53 24.39 6.71 2.19
C ALA A 53 23.23 7.73 2.20
N LEU A 54 23.43 8.92 1.64
CA LEU A 54 22.39 9.93 1.49
C LEU A 54 21.23 9.41 0.64
N ALA A 55 21.52 8.82 -0.52
CA ALA A 55 20.49 8.28 -1.40
C ALA A 55 19.68 7.17 -0.72
N ALA A 56 20.33 6.25 -0.01
CA ALA A 56 19.66 5.19 0.74
C ALA A 56 18.76 5.76 1.86
N ALA A 57 19.23 6.80 2.57
CA ALA A 57 18.45 7.48 3.59
C ALA A 57 17.22 8.19 3.00
N LEU A 58 17.37 8.82 1.83
CA LEU A 58 16.26 9.47 1.13
C LEU A 58 15.23 8.45 0.62
N VAL A 59 15.65 7.29 0.09
CA VAL A 59 14.74 6.20 -0.28
C VAL A 59 13.95 5.73 0.95
N ARG A 60 14.61 5.50 2.08
CA ARG A 60 13.93 5.15 3.33
C ARG A 60 12.92 6.21 3.74
N ARG A 61 13.29 7.47 3.60
CA ARG A 61 12.41 8.61 3.88
C ARG A 61 11.15 8.61 3.01
N ALA A 62 11.31 8.36 1.70
CA ALA A 62 10.18 8.25 0.80
C ALA A 62 9.19 7.17 1.27
N LEU A 63 9.71 6.01 1.69
CA LEU A 63 8.89 4.91 2.20
C LEU A 63 8.19 5.26 3.54
N GLU A 64 8.90 5.87 4.49
CA GLU A 64 8.36 6.25 5.81
C GLU A 64 7.30 7.35 5.73
N THR A 65 7.53 8.37 4.89
CA THR A 65 6.65 9.55 4.78
C THR A 65 5.64 9.43 3.66
N SER A 66 5.86 8.49 2.73
CA SER A 66 5.14 8.37 1.47
C SER A 66 5.20 9.65 0.62
N ASP A 67 6.30 10.38 0.72
CA ASP A 67 6.58 11.57 -0.08
C ASP A 67 7.55 11.20 -1.21
N ALA A 68 7.01 11.05 -2.42
CA ALA A 68 7.75 10.66 -3.62
C ALA A 68 8.85 11.68 -4.00
N SER A 69 8.80 12.92 -3.51
CA SER A 69 9.83 13.93 -3.78
C SER A 69 11.22 13.53 -3.29
N TYR A 70 11.29 12.65 -2.28
CA TYR A 70 12.56 12.11 -1.81
C TYR A 70 13.24 11.18 -2.82
N TYR A 71 12.50 10.49 -3.70
CA TYR A 71 13.11 9.68 -4.77
C TYR A 71 13.90 10.56 -5.76
N ALA A 72 13.35 11.70 -6.16
CA ALA A 72 14.07 12.65 -7.03
C ALA A 72 15.36 13.20 -6.38
N GLN A 73 15.33 13.43 -5.06
CA GLN A 73 16.51 13.83 -4.29
C GLN A 73 17.55 12.70 -4.21
N ALA A 74 17.08 11.45 -3.97
CA ALA A 74 17.93 10.26 -3.96
C ALA A 74 18.61 10.05 -5.33
N GLU A 75 17.86 10.16 -6.42
CA GLU A 75 18.42 10.08 -7.78
C GLU A 75 19.48 11.15 -8.04
N THR A 76 19.30 12.36 -7.50
CA THR A 76 20.30 13.43 -7.58
C THR A 76 21.59 13.06 -6.85
N ALA A 77 21.48 12.48 -5.65
CA ALA A 77 22.63 11.99 -4.91
C ALA A 77 23.35 10.83 -5.66
N LEU A 78 22.59 9.88 -6.20
CA LEU A 78 23.16 8.78 -6.99
C LEU A 78 23.87 9.23 -8.25
N LYS A 79 23.35 10.23 -8.96
CA LYS A 79 24.03 10.81 -10.13
C LYS A 79 25.43 11.33 -9.74
N ARG A 80 25.57 11.95 -8.56
CA ARG A 80 26.89 12.38 -8.06
C ARG A 80 27.79 11.20 -7.74
N SER A 81 27.26 10.16 -7.09
CA SER A 81 28.02 8.95 -6.81
C SER A 81 28.55 8.28 -8.08
N LEU A 82 27.69 8.09 -9.07
CA LEU A 82 28.03 7.46 -10.36
C LEU A 82 28.95 8.31 -11.23
N GLN A 83 28.95 9.63 -11.08
CA GLN A 83 29.95 10.51 -11.72
C GLN A 83 31.36 10.28 -11.16
N LEU A 84 31.47 9.96 -9.88
CA LEU A 84 32.76 9.67 -9.22
C LEU A 84 33.20 8.22 -9.48
N VAL A 85 32.30 7.27 -9.45
CA VAL A 85 32.54 5.85 -9.66
C VAL A 85 31.43 5.27 -10.56
N PRO A 86 31.63 5.24 -11.89
CA PRO A 86 30.60 4.83 -12.85
C PRO A 86 30.05 3.42 -12.63
N ASP A 87 30.87 2.47 -12.21
CA ASP A 87 30.50 1.06 -12.00
C ASP A 87 30.18 0.76 -10.52
N ASN A 88 29.66 1.72 -9.78
CA ASN A 88 29.36 1.60 -8.36
C ASN A 88 28.15 0.69 -8.12
N PHE A 89 28.42 -0.58 -7.81
CA PHE A 89 27.41 -1.62 -7.58
C PHE A 89 26.40 -1.25 -6.49
N GLU A 90 26.85 -0.63 -5.40
CA GLU A 90 25.96 -0.18 -4.30
C GLU A 90 25.01 0.93 -4.76
N ALA A 91 25.51 1.89 -5.56
CA ALA A 91 24.66 2.94 -6.11
C ALA A 91 23.58 2.37 -7.06
N GLU A 92 23.95 1.38 -7.88
CA GLU A 92 23.02 0.72 -8.78
C GLU A 92 21.94 -0.06 -8.02
N LYS A 93 22.26 -0.73 -6.90
CA LYS A 93 21.24 -1.36 -6.02
C LYS A 93 20.24 -0.35 -5.46
N ILE A 94 20.74 0.80 -4.98
CA ILE A 94 19.87 1.88 -4.47
C ILE A 94 18.98 2.42 -5.61
N ARG A 95 19.50 2.53 -6.82
CA ARG A 95 18.72 2.94 -7.98
C ARG A 95 17.57 1.98 -8.28
N VAL A 96 17.78 0.68 -8.16
CA VAL A 96 16.69 -0.31 -8.28
C VAL A 96 15.64 -0.08 -7.19
N SER A 97 16.05 0.24 -5.96
CA SER A 97 15.11 0.58 -4.89
C SER A 97 14.30 1.86 -5.19
N ILE A 98 14.89 2.84 -5.87
CA ILE A 98 14.16 4.02 -6.35
C ILE A 98 13.13 3.61 -7.40
N LEU A 99 13.51 2.80 -8.40
CA LEU A 99 12.61 2.32 -9.45
C LEU A 99 11.41 1.55 -8.85
N LEU A 100 11.66 0.71 -7.82
CA LEU A 100 10.59 0.03 -7.08
C LEU A 100 9.66 1.03 -6.38
N GLY A 101 10.23 2.03 -5.73
CA GLY A 101 9.45 3.06 -5.02
C GLY A 101 8.67 3.99 -5.96
N GLU A 102 9.19 4.23 -7.16
CA GLU A 102 8.51 4.95 -8.24
C GLU A 102 7.54 4.06 -9.03
N HIS A 103 7.39 2.77 -8.64
CA HIS A 103 6.56 1.76 -9.30
C HIS A 103 6.94 1.47 -10.76
N ASP A 104 8.20 1.69 -11.15
CA ASP A 104 8.73 1.25 -12.44
C ASP A 104 9.23 -0.20 -12.34
N PHE A 105 8.31 -1.12 -12.08
CA PHE A 105 8.63 -2.51 -11.81
C PHE A 105 9.34 -3.24 -12.96
N PRO A 106 8.96 -3.01 -14.24
CA PRO A 106 9.69 -3.61 -15.35
C PRO A 106 11.16 -3.16 -15.41
N ALA A 107 11.41 -1.85 -15.25
CA ALA A 107 12.78 -1.33 -15.23
C ALA A 107 13.57 -1.80 -13.99
N ALA A 108 12.91 -1.89 -12.83
CA ALA A 108 13.49 -2.42 -11.61
C ALA A 108 13.92 -3.89 -11.78
N LEU A 109 13.06 -4.71 -12.40
CA LEU A 109 13.36 -6.12 -12.64
C LEU A 109 14.56 -6.29 -13.58
N ASP A 110 14.61 -5.58 -14.71
CA ASP A 110 15.72 -5.65 -15.66
C ASP A 110 17.05 -5.22 -15.02
N ALA A 111 17.03 -4.10 -14.28
CA ALA A 111 18.21 -3.62 -13.56
C ALA A 111 18.67 -4.62 -12.47
N ALA A 112 17.73 -5.18 -11.68
CA ALA A 112 18.05 -6.18 -10.66
C ALA A 112 18.63 -7.46 -11.26
N GLN A 113 18.09 -7.94 -12.38
CA GLN A 113 18.64 -9.10 -13.11
C GLN A 113 20.05 -8.83 -13.62
N THR A 114 20.33 -7.61 -14.07
CA THR A 114 21.67 -7.20 -14.50
C THR A 114 22.65 -7.23 -13.31
N LEU A 115 22.25 -6.73 -12.16
CA LEU A 115 23.04 -6.79 -10.93
C LEU A 115 23.28 -8.23 -10.47
N ASN A 116 22.25 -9.08 -10.53
CA ASN A 116 22.35 -10.49 -10.16
C ASN A 116 23.34 -11.26 -11.04
N ARG A 117 23.39 -10.98 -12.34
CA ARG A 117 24.41 -11.56 -13.24
C ARG A 117 25.84 -11.13 -12.89
N ARG A 118 26.03 -9.93 -12.33
CA ARG A 118 27.35 -9.42 -11.90
C ARG A 118 27.80 -10.01 -10.57
N VAL A 119 26.87 -10.14 -9.61
CA VAL A 119 27.13 -10.66 -8.26
C VAL A 119 26.01 -11.63 -7.88
N PRO A 120 26.12 -12.93 -8.23
CA PRO A 120 25.03 -13.91 -8.09
C PRO A 120 24.65 -14.26 -6.64
N ASP A 121 25.44 -13.88 -5.65
CA ASP A 121 25.25 -14.20 -4.22
C ASP A 121 25.00 -12.95 -3.34
N ASP A 122 24.64 -11.82 -3.96
CA ASP A 122 24.21 -10.64 -3.21
C ASP A 122 22.74 -10.80 -2.73
N VAL A 123 22.57 -10.94 -1.40
CA VAL A 123 21.26 -11.15 -0.76
C VAL A 123 20.29 -9.99 -1.03
N MET A 124 20.81 -8.75 -1.08
CA MET A 124 19.96 -7.56 -1.31
C MET A 124 19.39 -7.57 -2.74
N VAL A 125 20.19 -7.98 -3.73
CA VAL A 125 19.72 -8.08 -5.12
C VAL A 125 18.57 -9.08 -5.24
N TYR A 126 18.64 -10.23 -4.54
CA TYR A 126 17.51 -11.15 -4.49
C TYR A 126 16.26 -10.53 -3.84
N GLY A 127 16.44 -9.66 -2.85
CA GLY A 127 15.32 -8.90 -2.28
C GLY A 127 14.66 -7.97 -3.32
N LEU A 128 15.46 -7.26 -4.11
CA LEU A 128 14.96 -6.41 -5.19
C LEU A 128 14.27 -7.22 -6.29
N LEU A 129 14.79 -8.39 -6.64
CA LEU A 129 14.15 -9.33 -7.58
C LEU A 129 12.81 -9.84 -7.03
N THR A 130 12.76 -10.18 -5.75
CA THR A 130 11.51 -10.62 -5.10
C THR A 130 10.45 -9.54 -5.19
N ASP A 131 10.77 -8.31 -4.81
CA ASP A 131 9.83 -7.19 -4.77
C ASP A 131 9.31 -6.86 -6.18
N ALA A 132 10.20 -6.74 -7.18
CA ALA A 132 9.82 -6.47 -8.57
C ALA A 132 8.92 -7.57 -9.15
N ASN A 133 9.26 -8.84 -8.91
CA ASN A 133 8.48 -9.97 -9.42
C ASN A 133 7.11 -10.08 -8.74
N MET A 134 6.98 -9.76 -7.46
CA MET A 134 5.66 -9.72 -6.78
C MET A 134 4.71 -8.71 -7.42
N GLU A 135 5.17 -7.50 -7.69
CA GLU A 135 4.37 -6.44 -8.29
C GLU A 135 4.01 -6.71 -9.77
N LEU A 136 4.86 -7.47 -10.47
CA LEU A 136 4.62 -7.93 -11.83
C LEU A 136 3.78 -9.22 -11.92
N GLY A 137 3.38 -9.80 -10.78
CA GLY A 137 2.62 -11.06 -10.76
C GLY A 137 3.45 -12.30 -11.08
N ASN A 138 4.77 -12.19 -11.15
CA ASN A 138 5.71 -13.30 -11.40
C ASN A 138 6.00 -14.07 -10.11
N TYR A 139 4.97 -14.59 -9.44
CA TYR A 139 5.08 -15.10 -8.07
C TYR A 139 6.04 -16.27 -7.90
N LYS A 140 6.17 -17.15 -8.92
CA LYS A 140 7.14 -18.25 -8.91
C LYS A 140 8.58 -17.75 -8.89
N ASP A 141 8.88 -16.70 -9.64
CA ASP A 141 10.22 -16.09 -9.68
C ASP A 141 10.48 -15.30 -8.38
N ALA A 142 9.46 -14.65 -7.83
CA ALA A 142 9.52 -13.99 -6.53
C ALA A 142 9.84 -15.00 -5.41
N GLU A 143 9.14 -16.16 -5.38
CA GLU A 143 9.38 -17.23 -4.43
C GLU A 143 10.81 -17.78 -4.55
N THR A 144 11.26 -18.02 -5.80
CA THR A 144 12.62 -18.48 -6.07
C THR A 144 13.66 -17.49 -5.54
N ALA A 145 13.47 -16.19 -5.78
CA ALA A 145 14.38 -15.16 -5.29
C ALA A 145 14.38 -15.05 -3.76
N ALA A 146 13.20 -15.09 -3.12
CA ALA A 146 13.09 -15.10 -1.66
C ALA A 146 13.76 -16.33 -1.03
N GLN A 147 13.61 -17.50 -1.65
CA GLN A 147 14.28 -18.72 -1.19
C GLN A 147 15.82 -18.59 -1.27
N TRP A 148 16.35 -17.98 -2.32
CA TRP A 148 17.79 -17.70 -2.40
C TRP A 148 18.27 -16.78 -1.28
N MET A 149 17.50 -15.75 -0.90
CA MET A 149 17.82 -14.90 0.26
C MET A 149 17.96 -15.72 1.55
N LEU A 150 17.00 -16.64 1.80
CA LEU A 150 17.02 -17.52 2.98
C LEU A 150 18.20 -18.49 2.96
N ASN A 151 18.54 -19.04 1.77
CA ASN A 151 19.65 -19.97 1.61
C ASN A 151 21.01 -19.30 1.82
N LEU A 152 21.19 -18.09 1.27
CA LEU A 152 22.45 -17.34 1.40
C LEU A 152 22.65 -16.79 2.82
N ARG A 153 21.58 -16.39 3.49
CA ARG A 153 21.65 -15.87 4.86
C ARG A 153 20.40 -16.28 5.64
N PRO A 154 20.42 -17.49 6.23
CA PRO A 154 19.31 -17.98 7.04
C PRO A 154 18.96 -17.02 8.18
N GLY A 155 17.65 -16.81 8.40
CA GLY A 155 17.14 -15.96 9.48
C GLY A 155 17.30 -14.45 9.27
N ASN A 156 17.74 -13.98 8.08
CA ASN A 156 17.80 -12.55 7.86
C ASN A 156 16.38 -11.95 7.74
N LEU A 157 16.17 -10.84 8.42
CA LEU A 157 14.88 -10.16 8.51
C LEU A 157 14.26 -9.83 7.14
N PRO A 158 14.98 -9.21 6.17
CA PRO A 158 14.42 -8.93 4.85
C PRO A 158 13.94 -10.16 4.08
N ALA A 159 14.54 -11.33 4.28
CA ALA A 159 14.10 -12.56 3.64
C ALA A 159 12.86 -13.14 4.33
N LEU A 160 12.83 -13.15 5.67
CA LEU A 160 11.68 -13.63 6.45
C LEU A 160 10.42 -12.85 6.11
N THR A 161 10.50 -11.51 6.04
CA THR A 161 9.34 -10.66 5.73
C THR A 161 8.82 -10.85 4.32
N ARG A 162 9.71 -11.02 3.31
CA ARG A 162 9.30 -11.31 1.92
C ARG A 162 8.70 -12.70 1.76
N ALA A 163 9.32 -13.69 2.39
CA ALA A 163 8.78 -15.06 2.40
C ALA A 163 7.42 -15.11 3.08
N ALA A 164 7.22 -14.39 4.19
CA ALA A 164 5.93 -14.28 4.84
C ALA A 164 4.87 -13.62 3.93
N LYS A 165 5.24 -12.54 3.22
CA LYS A 165 4.34 -11.90 2.26
C LYS A 165 3.91 -12.84 1.13
N LEU A 166 4.84 -13.63 0.60
CA LEU A 166 4.53 -14.63 -0.43
C LEU A 166 3.62 -15.74 0.12
N ARG A 167 3.85 -16.24 1.35
CA ARG A 167 2.97 -17.21 1.98
C ARG A 167 1.56 -16.67 2.18
N GLU A 168 1.41 -15.42 2.59
CA GLU A 168 0.12 -14.75 2.68
C GLU A 168 -0.59 -14.73 1.32
N LEU A 169 0.10 -14.34 0.26
CA LEU A 169 -0.42 -14.33 -1.12
C LEU A 169 -0.83 -15.73 -1.59
N PHE A 170 -0.14 -16.77 -1.14
CA PHE A 170 -0.47 -18.18 -1.44
C PHE A 170 -1.53 -18.76 -0.50
N GLY A 171 -2.14 -17.96 0.38
CA GLY A 171 -3.20 -18.37 1.30
C GLY A 171 -2.71 -19.10 2.56
N ASP A 172 -1.39 -19.17 2.80
CA ASP A 172 -0.77 -19.75 3.99
C ASP A 172 -0.53 -18.68 5.06
N ALA A 173 -1.60 -18.19 5.67
CA ALA A 173 -1.54 -17.15 6.68
C ALA A 173 -0.81 -17.59 7.96
N GLU A 174 -0.92 -18.87 8.36
CA GLU A 174 -0.21 -19.38 9.54
C GLU A 174 1.30 -19.47 9.28
N GLY A 175 1.74 -20.02 8.15
CA GLY A 175 3.15 -20.03 7.81
C GLY A 175 3.73 -18.62 7.59
N ALA A 176 2.93 -17.66 7.10
CA ALA A 176 3.31 -16.27 7.07
C ALA A 176 3.52 -15.69 8.47
N TYR A 177 2.60 -15.99 9.39
CA TYR A 177 2.69 -15.56 10.80
C TYR A 177 3.93 -16.12 11.50
N GLU A 178 4.23 -17.41 11.34
CA GLU A 178 5.44 -18.03 11.90
C GLU A 178 6.72 -17.35 11.43
N LEU A 179 6.82 -17.00 10.14
CA LEU A 179 7.97 -16.28 9.61
C LEU A 179 8.08 -14.86 10.18
N MET A 180 6.96 -14.15 10.36
CA MET A 180 6.96 -12.83 11.00
C MET A 180 7.34 -12.91 12.49
N GLU A 181 6.95 -13.97 13.18
CA GLU A 181 7.36 -14.22 14.58
C GLU A 181 8.88 -14.44 14.68
N LEU A 182 9.47 -15.23 13.79
CA LEU A 182 10.92 -15.39 13.69
C LEU A 182 11.62 -14.05 13.39
N ALA A 183 11.05 -13.24 12.50
CA ALA A 183 11.54 -11.90 12.20
C ALA A 183 11.52 -11.00 13.44
N LEU A 184 10.41 -11.01 14.20
CA LEU A 184 10.27 -10.23 15.43
C LEU A 184 11.27 -10.64 16.53
N GLN A 185 11.52 -11.95 16.66
CA GLN A 185 12.51 -12.50 17.59
C GLN A 185 13.96 -12.09 17.23
N SER A 186 14.25 -11.93 15.94
CA SER A 186 15.57 -11.51 15.45
C SER A 186 15.80 -9.99 15.51
N THR A 187 14.73 -9.21 15.72
CA THR A 187 14.79 -7.74 15.75
C THR A 187 15.18 -7.22 17.14
N SER A 188 16.08 -6.23 17.18
CA SER A 188 16.49 -5.61 18.43
C SER A 188 15.30 -5.00 19.18
N PRO A 189 15.20 -5.20 20.53
CA PRO A 189 14.19 -4.52 21.33
C PRO A 189 14.25 -2.98 21.26
N ALA A 190 15.40 -2.42 20.90
CA ALA A 190 15.61 -0.98 20.76
C ALA A 190 15.09 -0.43 19.41
N ASP A 191 14.83 -1.29 18.44
CA ASP A 191 14.30 -0.90 17.13
C ASP A 191 12.77 -0.88 17.15
N ALA A 192 12.23 0.20 17.69
CA ALA A 192 10.79 0.35 17.89
C ALA A 192 10.03 0.36 16.56
N GLU A 193 10.61 0.93 15.49
CA GLU A 193 9.96 1.07 14.19
C GLU A 193 9.81 -0.29 13.48
N GLU A 194 10.89 -1.05 13.38
CA GLU A 194 10.86 -2.38 12.79
C GLU A 194 9.92 -3.31 13.55
N ARG A 195 9.97 -3.25 14.89
CA ARG A 195 9.07 -4.05 15.74
C ARG A 195 7.60 -3.65 15.57
N ALA A 196 7.30 -2.35 15.49
CA ALA A 196 5.93 -1.88 15.24
C ALA A 196 5.42 -2.34 13.85
N SER A 197 6.28 -2.30 12.84
CA SER A 197 5.98 -2.81 11.50
C SER A 197 5.64 -4.31 11.53
N LEU A 198 6.50 -5.13 12.14
CA LEU A 198 6.28 -6.59 12.24
C LEU A 198 5.03 -6.93 13.04
N LEU A 199 4.81 -6.29 14.19
CA LEU A 199 3.60 -6.48 15.00
C LEU A 199 2.33 -6.10 14.21
N THR A 200 2.40 -5.05 13.39
CA THR A 200 1.29 -4.65 12.53
C THR A 200 1.01 -5.70 11.46
N GLN A 201 2.03 -6.21 10.78
CA GLN A 201 1.87 -7.29 9.79
C GLN A 201 1.34 -8.58 10.41
N MET A 202 1.82 -8.96 11.61
CA MET A 202 1.27 -10.08 12.37
C MET A 202 -0.20 -9.86 12.74
N GLY A 203 -0.55 -8.63 13.15
CA GLY A 203 -1.93 -8.22 13.42
C GLY A 203 -2.81 -8.32 12.17
N HIS A 204 -2.31 -7.87 11.03
CA HIS A 204 -2.97 -8.00 9.73
C HIS A 204 -3.27 -9.47 9.37
N LEU A 205 -2.28 -10.37 9.51
CA LEU A 205 -2.44 -11.80 9.26
C LEU A 205 -3.50 -12.43 10.17
N ARG A 206 -3.54 -12.05 11.45
CA ARG A 206 -4.58 -12.51 12.39
C ARG A 206 -5.96 -11.97 12.01
N LEU A 207 -6.04 -10.74 11.55
CA LEU A 207 -7.29 -10.15 11.07
C LEU A 207 -7.78 -10.85 9.79
N ALA A 208 -6.90 -11.08 8.83
CA ALA A 208 -7.20 -11.83 7.60
C ALA A 208 -7.61 -13.28 7.86
N SER A 209 -7.17 -13.88 8.98
CA SER A 209 -7.60 -15.21 9.43
C SER A 209 -8.86 -15.21 10.31
N GLY A 210 -9.55 -14.06 10.46
CA GLY A 210 -10.77 -13.92 11.25
C GLY A 210 -10.54 -13.83 12.77
N SER A 211 -9.31 -13.70 13.24
CA SER A 211 -8.94 -13.65 14.67
C SER A 211 -8.80 -12.21 15.17
N ALA A 212 -9.91 -11.45 15.18
CA ALA A 212 -9.93 -10.01 15.48
C ALA A 212 -9.32 -9.67 16.86
N ASP A 213 -9.61 -10.46 17.92
CA ASP A 213 -9.08 -10.21 19.26
C ASP A 213 -7.56 -10.37 19.35
N ALA A 214 -7.01 -11.37 18.63
CA ALA A 214 -5.56 -11.56 18.55
C ALA A 214 -4.90 -10.44 17.72
N ALA A 215 -5.53 -10.04 16.62
CA ALA A 215 -5.09 -8.92 15.80
C ALA A 215 -5.04 -7.62 16.61
N GLU A 216 -6.10 -7.30 17.35
CA GLU A 216 -6.18 -6.08 18.15
C GLU A 216 -5.04 -5.97 19.17
N LYS A 217 -4.71 -7.06 19.87
CA LYS A 217 -3.60 -7.09 20.83
C LYS A 217 -2.25 -6.76 20.18
N LEU A 218 -1.99 -7.33 19.01
CA LEU A 218 -0.74 -7.07 18.27
C LEU A 218 -0.68 -5.62 17.77
N LEU A 219 -1.78 -5.11 17.23
CA LEU A 219 -1.87 -3.73 16.74
C LEU A 219 -1.75 -2.70 17.87
N GLN A 220 -2.30 -3.00 19.06
CA GLN A 220 -2.13 -2.18 20.27
C GLN A 220 -0.66 -2.18 20.75
N GLN A 221 0.03 -3.31 20.66
CA GLN A 221 1.47 -3.35 20.94
C GLN A 221 2.25 -2.48 19.95
N ALA A 222 1.91 -2.53 18.64
CA ALA A 222 2.54 -1.68 17.64
C ALA A 222 2.34 -0.18 17.94
N THR A 223 1.10 0.23 18.28
CA THR A 223 0.79 1.62 18.62
C THR A 223 1.36 2.06 19.98
N SER A 224 1.65 1.12 20.88
CA SER A 224 2.37 1.40 22.12
C SER A 224 3.85 1.68 21.88
N LEU A 225 4.47 1.06 20.88
CA LEU A 225 5.84 1.35 20.45
C LEU A 225 5.92 2.68 19.69
N ILE A 226 5.02 2.88 18.72
CA ILE A 226 4.93 4.10 17.93
C ILE A 226 3.49 4.60 17.95
N PRO A 227 3.19 5.64 18.74
CA PRO A 227 1.87 6.27 18.73
C PRO A 227 1.51 6.77 17.32
N ASN A 228 0.24 6.53 16.94
CA ASN A 228 -0.29 6.88 15.62
C ASN A 228 0.40 6.17 14.44
N TYR A 229 0.94 4.95 14.65
CA TYR A 229 1.51 4.17 13.55
C TYR A 229 0.45 3.91 12.46
N PRO A 230 0.60 4.48 11.24
CA PRO A 230 -0.52 4.61 10.30
C PRO A 230 -1.10 3.28 9.84
N ALA A 231 -0.26 2.27 9.62
CA ALA A 231 -0.72 0.95 9.20
C ALA A 231 -1.54 0.25 10.32
N ALA A 232 -1.08 0.32 11.57
CA ALA A 232 -1.80 -0.26 12.71
C ALA A 232 -3.14 0.45 12.95
N LEU A 233 -3.21 1.78 12.81
CA LEU A 233 -4.48 2.53 12.90
C LEU A 233 -5.47 2.09 11.84
N GLY A 234 -5.00 1.81 10.61
CA GLY A 234 -5.85 1.29 9.52
C GLY A 234 -6.48 -0.05 9.86
N ASP A 235 -5.70 -1.00 10.35
CA ASP A 235 -6.21 -2.33 10.71
C ASP A 235 -7.06 -2.32 11.99
N LEU A 236 -6.74 -1.49 12.99
CA LEU A 236 -7.62 -1.25 14.14
C LEU A 236 -8.98 -0.69 13.70
N ALA A 237 -9.00 0.23 12.73
CA ALA A 237 -10.24 0.77 12.19
C ALA A 237 -11.09 -0.32 11.50
N LYS A 238 -10.48 -1.26 10.77
CA LYS A 238 -11.18 -2.42 10.19
C LYS A 238 -11.84 -3.27 11.27
N ILE A 239 -11.15 -3.51 12.40
CA ILE A 239 -11.72 -4.22 13.56
C ILE A 239 -12.94 -3.46 14.10
N ARG A 240 -12.86 -2.14 14.27
CA ARG A 240 -13.99 -1.30 14.73
C ARG A 240 -15.17 -1.35 13.76
N ILE A 241 -14.91 -1.34 12.45
CA ILE A 241 -15.96 -1.46 11.41
C ILE A 241 -16.64 -2.82 11.50
N ALA A 242 -15.88 -3.90 11.59
CA ALA A 242 -16.43 -5.26 11.75
C ALA A 242 -17.30 -5.38 13.02
N GLY A 243 -16.91 -4.70 14.10
CA GLY A 243 -17.69 -4.58 15.35
C GLY A 243 -18.81 -3.55 15.31
N LYS A 244 -19.08 -2.91 14.17
CA LYS A 244 -20.07 -1.81 13.99
C LYS A 244 -19.83 -0.59 14.89
N GLN A 245 -18.61 -0.42 15.35
CA GLN A 245 -18.15 0.74 16.15
C GLN A 245 -17.66 1.85 15.21
N PHE A 246 -18.56 2.35 14.37
CA PHE A 246 -18.19 3.24 13.25
C PHE A 246 -17.60 4.58 13.70
N ALA A 247 -18.03 5.14 14.82
CA ALA A 247 -17.48 6.38 15.36
C ALA A 247 -15.99 6.22 15.75
N ASP A 248 -15.64 5.08 16.36
CA ASP A 248 -14.26 4.78 16.75
C ASP A 248 -13.38 4.52 15.51
N ALA A 249 -13.94 3.86 14.51
CA ALA A 249 -13.24 3.66 13.23
C ALA A 249 -12.92 4.99 12.54
N VAL A 250 -13.87 5.92 12.51
CA VAL A 250 -13.65 7.27 11.97
C VAL A 250 -12.54 7.98 12.72
N ALA A 251 -12.53 7.95 14.06
CA ALA A 251 -11.51 8.59 14.86
C ALA A 251 -10.10 8.04 14.56
N LEU A 252 -9.97 6.71 14.42
CA LEU A 252 -8.69 6.06 14.05
C LEU A 252 -8.22 6.46 12.65
N LEU A 253 -9.14 6.53 11.68
CA LEU A 253 -8.81 6.90 10.31
C LEU A 253 -8.54 8.41 10.15
N GLU A 254 -9.17 9.26 10.95
CA GLU A 254 -8.81 10.67 11.05
C GLU A 254 -7.37 10.84 11.58
N GLN A 255 -6.99 10.11 12.63
CA GLN A 255 -5.61 10.10 13.14
C GLN A 255 -4.62 9.58 12.08
N ARG A 256 -4.96 8.49 11.37
CA ARG A 256 -4.15 7.96 10.28
C ARG A 256 -3.96 8.98 9.16
N TYR A 257 -5.04 9.65 8.74
CA TYR A 257 -4.96 10.67 7.70
C TYR A 257 -4.17 11.90 8.12
N GLN A 258 -4.27 12.32 9.39
CA GLN A 258 -3.43 13.40 9.94
C GLN A 258 -1.94 13.03 9.97
N ALA A 259 -1.62 11.78 10.32
CA ALA A 259 -0.24 11.31 10.34
C ALA A 259 0.35 11.20 8.92
N VAL A 260 -0.42 10.69 7.96
CA VAL A 260 -0.02 10.50 6.56
C VAL A 260 -1.16 10.93 5.64
N PRO A 261 -1.19 12.20 5.17
CA PRO A 261 -2.31 12.76 4.40
C PRO A 261 -2.30 12.35 2.92
N ARG A 262 -2.19 11.04 2.65
CA ARG A 262 -2.30 10.48 1.29
C ARG A 262 -3.76 10.35 0.85
N ALA A 263 -3.98 10.40 -0.45
CA ALA A 263 -5.30 10.21 -1.04
C ALA A 263 -5.93 8.88 -0.62
N GLU A 264 -5.16 7.78 -0.62
CA GLU A 264 -5.65 6.47 -0.20
C GLU A 264 -6.22 6.44 1.22
N ASN A 265 -5.55 7.12 2.17
CA ASN A 265 -6.02 7.20 3.55
C ASN A 265 -7.31 8.03 3.67
N LEU A 266 -7.49 9.00 2.78
CA LEU A 266 -8.72 9.79 2.70
C LEU A 266 -9.90 8.96 2.15
N TYR A 267 -9.65 8.02 1.23
CA TYR A 267 -10.67 7.10 0.74
C TYR A 267 -11.20 6.22 1.86
N ASP A 268 -10.31 5.59 2.65
CA ASP A 268 -10.69 4.74 3.78
C ASP A 268 -11.50 5.52 4.84
N LEU A 269 -11.09 6.77 5.11
CA LEU A 269 -11.84 7.66 6.00
C LEU A 269 -13.24 7.97 5.44
N ALA A 270 -13.35 8.23 4.14
CA ALA A 270 -14.64 8.53 3.50
C ALA A 270 -15.61 7.35 3.59
N GLU A 271 -15.12 6.12 3.44
CA GLU A 271 -15.93 4.91 3.62
C GLU A 271 -16.40 4.75 5.06
N ALA A 272 -15.54 4.97 6.05
CA ALA A 272 -15.92 4.90 7.46
C ALA A 272 -16.93 5.99 7.83
N LEU A 273 -16.77 7.22 7.32
CA LEU A 273 -17.74 8.30 7.49
C LEU A 273 -19.12 7.93 6.91
N GLN A 274 -19.13 7.27 5.75
CA GLN A 274 -20.38 6.80 5.13
C GLN A 274 -21.07 5.76 6.02
N LEU A 275 -20.32 4.80 6.56
CA LEU A 275 -20.85 3.79 7.49
C LEU A 275 -21.33 4.38 8.81
N ALA A 276 -20.67 5.46 9.28
CA ALA A 276 -21.09 6.20 10.48
C ALA A 276 -22.31 7.11 10.27
N GLY A 277 -22.90 7.15 9.06
CA GLY A 277 -24.03 8.02 8.73
C GLY A 277 -23.65 9.49 8.54
N ARG A 278 -22.34 9.85 8.55
CA ARG A 278 -21.83 11.21 8.32
C ARG A 278 -21.75 11.51 6.82
N HIS A 279 -22.88 11.41 6.11
CA HIS A 279 -22.94 11.37 4.64
C HIS A 279 -22.38 12.62 3.96
N ASP A 280 -22.60 13.82 4.51
CA ASP A 280 -22.08 15.06 3.92
C ASP A 280 -20.53 15.13 4.02
N GLU A 281 -19.98 14.63 5.10
CA GLU A 281 -18.54 14.57 5.31
C GLU A 281 -17.90 13.49 4.41
N ALA A 282 -18.53 12.32 4.33
CA ALA A 282 -18.13 11.26 3.41
C ALA A 282 -18.08 11.76 1.96
N LYS A 283 -19.15 12.46 1.53
CA LYS A 283 -19.23 13.02 0.17
C LYS A 283 -18.09 14.00 -0.11
N ARG A 284 -17.77 14.88 0.85
CA ARG A 284 -16.63 15.81 0.71
C ARG A 284 -15.29 15.08 0.65
N ALA A 285 -15.09 14.10 1.53
CA ALA A 285 -13.87 13.30 1.57
C ALA A 285 -13.66 12.49 0.28
N PHE A 286 -14.71 11.84 -0.25
CA PHE A 286 -14.66 11.17 -1.55
C PHE A 286 -14.37 12.13 -2.71
N ALA A 287 -14.96 13.31 -2.73
CA ALA A 287 -14.70 14.31 -3.78
C ALA A 287 -13.25 14.81 -3.72
N ASP A 288 -12.71 15.02 -2.51
CA ASP A 288 -11.32 15.42 -2.32
C ASP A 288 -10.36 14.30 -2.73
N PHE A 289 -10.64 13.05 -2.34
CA PHE A 289 -9.93 11.86 -2.82
C PHE A 289 -9.89 11.82 -4.35
N GLY A 290 -11.05 11.87 -5.02
CA GLY A 290 -11.14 11.76 -6.47
C GLY A 290 -10.36 12.86 -7.19
N ARG A 291 -10.36 14.10 -6.67
CA ARG A 291 -9.60 15.22 -7.22
C ARG A 291 -8.09 15.01 -7.08
N ARG A 292 -7.61 14.62 -5.90
CA ARG A 292 -6.17 14.38 -5.63
C ARG A 292 -5.65 13.20 -6.44
N SER A 293 -6.31 12.05 -6.33
CA SER A 293 -5.89 10.84 -7.03
C SER A 293 -5.91 11.01 -8.55
N LEU A 294 -6.89 11.76 -9.10
CA LEU A 294 -6.91 12.03 -10.54
C LEU A 294 -5.73 12.92 -10.99
N ALA A 295 -5.33 13.88 -10.16
CA ALA A 295 -4.16 14.71 -10.47
C ALA A 295 -2.84 13.90 -10.51
N GLU A 296 -2.79 12.80 -9.76
CA GLU A 296 -1.62 11.91 -9.65
C GLU A 296 -1.75 10.66 -10.56
N SER A 297 -2.86 10.47 -11.27
CA SER A 297 -3.18 9.22 -11.99
C SER A 297 -2.19 8.82 -13.08
N ASN A 298 -1.43 9.79 -13.62
CA ASN A 298 -0.38 9.54 -14.62
C ASN A 298 1.00 9.29 -13.99
N ALA A 299 1.16 9.52 -12.69
CA ALA A 299 2.37 9.14 -11.97
C ALA A 299 2.37 7.62 -11.75
N LYS A 300 3.55 7.00 -11.71
CA LYS A 300 3.65 5.54 -11.48
C LYS A 300 3.28 5.16 -10.03
N ASP A 301 3.61 6.01 -9.05
CA ASP A 301 3.27 5.86 -7.62
C ASP A 301 1.87 6.39 -7.27
N ASN A 302 0.90 6.14 -8.13
CA ASN A 302 -0.47 6.63 -8.05
C ASN A 302 -1.37 5.80 -7.11
N SER A 303 -2.60 6.30 -6.90
CA SER A 303 -3.67 5.61 -6.16
C SER A 303 -4.72 5.00 -7.11
N ASN A 304 -4.34 4.62 -8.32
CA ASN A 304 -5.29 4.25 -9.38
C ASN A 304 -6.18 3.06 -8.99
N ARG A 305 -5.70 2.07 -8.27
CA ARG A 305 -6.53 0.94 -7.81
C ARG A 305 -7.75 1.42 -7.00
N LYS A 306 -7.55 2.30 -6.01
CA LYS A 306 -8.67 2.90 -5.26
C LYS A 306 -9.51 3.85 -6.11
N LEU A 307 -8.88 4.55 -7.05
CA LEU A 307 -9.56 5.44 -7.97
C LEU A 307 -10.48 4.68 -8.95
N VAL A 308 -10.12 3.45 -9.32
CA VAL A 308 -11.00 2.54 -10.07
C VAL A 308 -12.27 2.25 -9.28
N PHE A 309 -12.16 1.80 -8.02
CA PHE A 309 -13.34 1.53 -7.17
C PHE A 309 -14.16 2.80 -6.91
N TYR A 310 -13.51 3.96 -6.76
CA TYR A 310 -14.21 5.23 -6.62
C TYR A 310 -15.09 5.55 -7.82
N TYR A 311 -14.56 5.43 -9.04
CA TYR A 311 -15.35 5.70 -10.24
C TYR A 311 -16.39 4.62 -10.53
N ALA A 312 -16.10 3.37 -10.23
CA ALA A 312 -17.04 2.27 -10.39
C ALA A 312 -18.19 2.38 -9.38
N ASP A 313 -17.89 2.43 -8.08
CA ASP A 313 -18.88 2.25 -7.01
C ASP A 313 -19.49 3.54 -6.49
N LYS A 314 -18.71 4.64 -6.41
CA LYS A 314 -19.16 5.88 -5.75
C LYS A 314 -19.66 6.94 -6.73
N VAL A 315 -19.06 7.04 -7.91
CA VAL A 315 -19.40 8.04 -8.93
C VAL A 315 -20.22 7.44 -10.08
N GLN A 316 -20.24 6.12 -10.23
CA GLN A 316 -20.95 5.39 -11.29
C GLN A 316 -20.50 5.83 -12.69
N MET A 317 -19.18 5.93 -12.89
CA MET A 317 -18.54 6.20 -14.17
C MET A 317 -17.69 4.99 -14.62
N PRO A 318 -18.32 3.88 -14.99
CA PRO A 318 -17.62 2.62 -15.24
C PRO A 318 -16.60 2.70 -16.37
N VAL A 319 -16.88 3.47 -17.42
CA VAL A 319 -15.93 3.65 -18.54
C VAL A 319 -14.62 4.27 -18.04
N LYS A 320 -14.70 5.30 -17.19
CA LYS A 320 -13.52 5.95 -16.63
C LYS A 320 -12.78 5.02 -15.65
N ALA A 321 -13.50 4.22 -14.87
CA ALA A 321 -12.89 3.20 -14.02
C ALA A 321 -12.09 2.20 -14.87
N LEU A 322 -12.64 1.75 -16.01
CA LEU A 322 -11.97 0.81 -16.90
C LEU A 322 -10.74 1.40 -17.58
N ASP A 323 -10.77 2.67 -17.99
CA ASP A 323 -9.62 3.34 -18.59
C ASP A 323 -8.45 3.44 -17.57
N LEU A 324 -8.74 3.80 -16.32
CA LEU A 324 -7.75 3.83 -15.25
C LEU A 324 -7.21 2.43 -14.90
N ALA A 325 -8.08 1.43 -14.86
CA ALA A 325 -7.66 0.06 -14.61
C ALA A 325 -6.73 -0.48 -15.72
N LYS A 326 -7.05 -0.18 -17.01
CA LYS A 326 -6.17 -0.50 -18.13
C LYS A 326 -4.83 0.21 -18.07
N GLN A 327 -4.81 1.47 -17.62
CA GLN A 327 -3.59 2.23 -17.44
C GLN A 327 -2.72 1.59 -16.35
N GLU A 328 -3.29 1.27 -15.19
CA GLU A 328 -2.57 0.62 -14.09
C GLU A 328 -2.04 -0.75 -14.50
N PHE A 329 -2.83 -1.52 -15.24
CA PHE A 329 -2.45 -2.84 -15.74
C PHE A 329 -1.27 -2.83 -16.73
N GLN A 330 -0.82 -1.68 -17.24
CA GLN A 330 0.39 -1.58 -18.07
C GLN A 330 1.68 -1.70 -17.25
N TRP A 331 1.61 -1.38 -15.94
CA TRP A 331 2.77 -1.28 -15.06
C TRP A 331 2.83 -2.42 -14.04
N ARG A 332 1.66 -2.94 -13.64
CA ARG A 332 1.50 -3.80 -12.49
C ARG A 332 0.51 -4.92 -12.79
N HIS A 333 0.84 -6.13 -12.35
CA HIS A 333 0.00 -7.32 -12.59
C HIS A 333 -0.23 -8.15 -11.32
N ASP A 334 -0.03 -7.55 -10.15
CA ASP A 334 -0.31 -8.20 -8.88
C ASP A 334 -1.81 -8.51 -8.70
N VAL A 335 -2.13 -9.39 -7.75
CA VAL A 335 -3.50 -9.88 -7.51
C VAL A 335 -4.51 -8.75 -7.26
N PHE A 336 -4.11 -7.64 -6.63
CA PHE A 336 -4.99 -6.51 -6.33
C PHE A 336 -5.22 -5.61 -7.56
N THR A 337 -4.24 -5.52 -8.45
CA THR A 337 -4.40 -4.85 -9.75
C THR A 337 -5.30 -5.65 -10.67
N LEU A 338 -5.14 -7.00 -10.67
CA LEU A 338 -6.05 -7.90 -11.39
C LEU A 338 -7.48 -7.79 -10.86
N ASP A 339 -7.67 -7.70 -9.56
CA ASP A 339 -8.99 -7.49 -8.93
C ASP A 339 -9.65 -6.18 -9.36
N ALA A 340 -8.92 -5.07 -9.25
CA ALA A 340 -9.42 -3.75 -9.67
C ALA A 340 -9.79 -3.74 -11.17
N TYR A 341 -8.97 -4.39 -12.00
CA TYR A 341 -9.26 -4.50 -13.44
C TYR A 341 -10.46 -5.40 -13.72
N ALA A 342 -10.59 -6.54 -13.05
CA ALA A 342 -11.73 -7.42 -13.16
C ALA A 342 -13.03 -6.71 -12.74
N TRP A 343 -13.00 -5.96 -11.66
CA TRP A 343 -14.13 -5.18 -11.18
C TRP A 343 -14.55 -4.11 -12.19
N ALA A 344 -13.59 -3.35 -12.74
CA ALA A 344 -13.87 -2.36 -13.77
C ALA A 344 -14.45 -2.96 -15.05
N LEU A 345 -14.00 -4.15 -15.46
CA LEU A 345 -14.56 -4.90 -16.59
C LEU A 345 -15.99 -5.33 -16.31
N HIS A 346 -16.27 -5.86 -15.11
CA HIS A 346 -17.60 -6.25 -14.66
C HIS A 346 -18.59 -5.08 -14.73
N GLU A 347 -18.24 -3.93 -14.16
CA GLU A 347 -19.07 -2.73 -14.17
C GLU A 347 -19.32 -2.17 -15.60
N ASN A 348 -18.51 -2.59 -16.57
CA ASN A 348 -18.70 -2.29 -18.00
C ASN A 348 -19.38 -3.44 -18.78
N GLY A 349 -19.90 -4.48 -18.12
CA GLY A 349 -20.57 -5.61 -18.76
C GLY A 349 -19.64 -6.54 -19.56
N GLN A 350 -18.32 -6.48 -19.33
CA GLN A 350 -17.32 -7.33 -19.99
C GLN A 350 -17.03 -8.58 -19.14
N GLU A 351 -18.08 -9.35 -18.86
CA GLU A 351 -18.09 -10.42 -17.86
C GLU A 351 -17.08 -11.55 -18.14
N ALA A 352 -16.91 -11.93 -19.41
CA ALA A 352 -15.98 -13.02 -19.77
C ALA A 352 -14.52 -12.65 -19.43
N GLU A 353 -14.12 -11.42 -19.71
CA GLU A 353 -12.77 -10.95 -19.40
C GLU A 353 -12.63 -10.66 -17.90
N ALA A 354 -13.67 -10.11 -17.24
CA ALA A 354 -13.72 -9.93 -15.80
C ALA A 354 -13.47 -11.24 -15.05
N ARG A 355 -14.19 -12.30 -15.46
CA ARG A 355 -14.01 -13.65 -14.92
C ARG A 355 -12.58 -14.15 -15.07
N LYS A 356 -11.99 -14.00 -16.24
CA LYS A 356 -10.62 -14.44 -16.50
C LYS A 356 -9.61 -13.73 -15.59
N GLN A 357 -9.75 -12.40 -15.41
CA GLN A 357 -8.83 -11.65 -14.58
C GLN A 357 -8.95 -12.00 -13.09
N ILE A 358 -10.18 -12.14 -12.58
CA ILE A 358 -10.40 -12.48 -11.16
C ILE A 358 -9.98 -13.92 -10.85
N GLU A 359 -10.23 -14.87 -11.76
CA GLU A 359 -9.76 -16.25 -11.62
C GLU A 359 -8.24 -16.34 -11.65
N THR A 360 -7.56 -15.50 -12.44
CA THR A 360 -6.09 -15.40 -12.45
C THR A 360 -5.58 -14.91 -11.09
N ALA A 361 -6.22 -13.90 -10.50
CA ALA A 361 -5.85 -13.41 -9.16
C ALA A 361 -6.06 -14.50 -8.09
N LEU A 362 -7.21 -15.17 -8.10
CA LEU A 362 -7.55 -16.22 -7.13
C LEU A 362 -6.69 -17.49 -7.26
N ALA A 363 -6.21 -17.79 -8.47
CA ALA A 363 -5.34 -18.95 -8.70
C ALA A 363 -4.00 -18.87 -7.95
N VAL A 364 -3.60 -17.70 -7.50
CA VAL A 364 -2.43 -17.49 -6.64
C VAL A 364 -2.64 -18.09 -5.24
N GLY A 365 -3.89 -18.13 -4.78
CA GLY A 365 -4.28 -18.70 -3.48
C GLY A 365 -4.70 -17.66 -2.44
N ILE A 366 -4.63 -16.37 -2.76
CA ILE A 366 -4.95 -15.29 -1.83
C ILE A 366 -6.37 -15.42 -1.27
N ARG A 367 -6.51 -15.13 0.02
CA ARG A 367 -7.78 -15.08 0.74
C ARG A 367 -8.06 -13.66 1.18
N ASP A 368 -8.56 -12.85 0.27
CA ASP A 368 -9.00 -11.48 0.51
C ASP A 368 -10.52 -11.36 0.35
N ALA A 369 -11.18 -10.73 1.32
CA ALA A 369 -12.64 -10.68 1.35
C ALA A 369 -13.24 -9.85 0.22
N SER A 370 -12.59 -8.74 -0.17
CA SER A 370 -13.06 -7.87 -1.26
C SER A 370 -12.91 -8.59 -2.61
N LEU A 371 -11.77 -9.22 -2.83
CA LEU A 371 -11.48 -10.01 -4.03
C LEU A 371 -12.44 -11.18 -4.17
N LEU A 372 -12.71 -11.92 -3.09
CA LEU A 372 -13.71 -12.99 -3.06
C LEU A 372 -15.13 -12.48 -3.31
N ARG A 373 -15.50 -11.30 -2.80
CA ARG A 373 -16.78 -10.67 -3.09
C ARG A 373 -16.90 -10.33 -4.58
N HIS A 374 -15.90 -9.67 -5.16
CA HIS A 374 -15.89 -9.34 -6.59
C HIS A 374 -16.02 -10.61 -7.45
N ALA A 375 -15.27 -11.66 -7.12
CA ALA A 375 -15.40 -12.95 -7.80
C ALA A 375 -16.80 -13.53 -7.70
N GLY A 376 -17.44 -13.45 -6.54
CA GLY A 376 -18.79 -13.91 -6.32
C GLY A 376 -19.83 -13.11 -7.09
N GLU A 377 -19.71 -11.78 -7.15
CA GLU A 377 -20.61 -10.90 -7.89
C GLU A 377 -20.47 -11.12 -9.41
N ILE A 378 -19.24 -11.26 -9.92
CA ILE A 378 -18.97 -11.60 -11.33
C ILE A 378 -19.57 -12.98 -11.68
N ALA A 379 -19.36 -14.00 -10.82
CA ALA A 379 -19.92 -15.33 -11.02
C ALA A 379 -21.46 -15.32 -11.02
N ALA A 380 -22.08 -14.58 -10.10
CA ALA A 380 -23.54 -14.40 -10.08
C ALA A 380 -24.07 -13.78 -11.36
N LYS A 381 -23.39 -12.78 -11.89
CA LYS A 381 -23.78 -12.07 -13.12
C LYS A 381 -23.78 -12.96 -14.36
N ILE A 382 -22.85 -13.89 -14.45
CA ILE A 382 -22.77 -14.86 -15.57
C ILE A 382 -23.64 -16.12 -15.34
N GLY A 383 -24.34 -16.20 -14.20
CA GLY A 383 -25.21 -17.32 -13.87
C GLY A 383 -24.52 -18.54 -13.26
N ASP A 384 -23.24 -18.44 -12.89
CA ASP A 384 -22.51 -19.49 -12.17
C ASP A 384 -22.83 -19.42 -10.67
N THR A 385 -24.04 -19.85 -10.31
CA THR A 385 -24.58 -19.77 -8.94
C THR A 385 -23.73 -20.52 -7.95
N PHE A 386 -23.13 -21.67 -8.34
CA PHE A 386 -22.30 -22.48 -7.45
C PHE A 386 -21.00 -21.74 -7.07
N ALA A 387 -20.28 -21.19 -8.05
CA ALA A 387 -19.07 -20.39 -7.81
C ALA A 387 -19.41 -19.11 -7.02
N ALA A 388 -20.52 -18.43 -7.37
CA ALA A 388 -20.98 -17.24 -6.66
C ALA A 388 -21.23 -17.52 -5.17
N GLU A 389 -21.99 -18.56 -4.87
CA GLU A 389 -22.28 -18.96 -3.47
C GLU A 389 -21.00 -19.29 -2.72
N SER A 390 -20.07 -20.02 -3.33
CA SER A 390 -18.79 -20.41 -2.73
C SER A 390 -17.94 -19.19 -2.38
N TYR A 391 -17.73 -18.28 -3.32
CA TYR A 391 -16.90 -17.08 -3.11
C TYR A 391 -17.53 -16.11 -2.10
N LEU A 392 -18.83 -15.86 -2.20
CA LEU A 392 -19.52 -14.95 -1.28
C LEU A 392 -19.52 -15.47 0.16
N LYS A 393 -19.70 -16.78 0.36
CA LYS A 393 -19.57 -17.40 1.70
C LYS A 393 -18.16 -17.19 2.27
N GLN A 394 -17.13 -17.48 1.50
CA GLN A 394 -15.75 -17.25 1.94
C GLN A 394 -15.49 -15.78 2.26
N SER A 395 -16.00 -14.84 1.46
CA SER A 395 -15.89 -13.41 1.74
C SER A 395 -16.55 -13.03 3.08
N VAL A 396 -17.75 -13.57 3.35
CA VAL A 396 -18.48 -13.33 4.61
C VAL A 396 -17.72 -13.91 5.81
N ASP A 397 -17.16 -15.11 5.67
CA ASP A 397 -16.43 -15.79 6.75
C ASP A 397 -15.17 -15.05 7.19
N LEU A 398 -14.54 -14.29 6.29
CA LEU A 398 -13.41 -13.42 6.59
C LEU A 398 -13.81 -12.15 7.37
N ASN A 399 -15.11 -11.92 7.59
CA ASN A 399 -15.69 -10.83 8.39
C ASN A 399 -15.11 -9.44 8.12
N ALA A 400 -14.85 -9.13 6.85
CA ALA A 400 -14.30 -7.87 6.41
C ALA A 400 -15.40 -6.78 6.26
N MET A 401 -14.97 -5.55 6.00
CA MET A 401 -15.83 -4.38 5.77
C MET A 401 -16.88 -4.63 4.68
N ASP A 402 -16.54 -5.43 3.66
CA ASP A 402 -17.41 -5.80 2.54
C ASP A 402 -18.40 -6.94 2.82
N SER A 403 -18.36 -7.56 4.00
CA SER A 403 -19.17 -8.74 4.31
C SER A 403 -20.68 -8.46 4.22
N GLU A 404 -21.14 -7.24 4.48
CA GLU A 404 -22.55 -6.89 4.36
C GLU A 404 -23.01 -6.90 2.89
N ARG A 405 -22.22 -6.36 1.98
CA ARG A 405 -22.51 -6.40 0.53
C ARG A 405 -22.49 -7.83 0.02
N ALA A 406 -21.52 -8.63 0.44
CA ALA A 406 -21.47 -10.05 0.12
C ALA A 406 -22.71 -10.81 0.63
N ARG A 407 -23.19 -10.54 1.85
CA ARG A 407 -24.43 -11.15 2.40
C ARG A 407 -25.67 -10.77 1.59
N ILE A 408 -25.78 -9.50 1.17
CA ILE A 408 -26.91 -9.03 0.35
C ILE A 408 -26.91 -9.77 -1.00
N THR A 409 -25.77 -9.84 -1.68
CA THR A 409 -25.66 -10.54 -2.95
C THR A 409 -25.95 -12.04 -2.79
N LEU A 410 -25.39 -12.68 -1.75
CA LEU A 410 -25.63 -14.09 -1.43
C LEU A 410 -27.11 -14.40 -1.19
N ALA A 411 -27.82 -13.52 -0.46
CA ALA A 411 -29.26 -13.66 -0.20
C ALA A 411 -30.12 -13.50 -1.47
N GLY A 412 -29.62 -12.76 -2.45
CA GLY A 412 -30.30 -12.56 -3.75
C GLY A 412 -30.04 -13.64 -4.79
N LEU A 413 -29.14 -14.60 -4.52
CA LEU A 413 -28.88 -15.68 -5.48
C LEU A 413 -30.10 -16.59 -5.66
N PRO A 414 -30.38 -17.05 -6.89
CA PRO A 414 -31.38 -18.08 -7.13
C PRO A 414 -31.09 -19.31 -6.26
N GLN A 415 -32.06 -19.74 -5.44
CA GLN A 415 -31.89 -20.98 -4.69
C GLN A 415 -31.76 -22.12 -5.69
N ALA A 416 -30.64 -22.87 -5.58
CA ALA A 416 -30.50 -24.10 -6.35
C ALA A 416 -31.73 -24.98 -6.08
N ALA A 417 -32.47 -25.30 -7.13
CA ALA A 417 -33.59 -26.23 -7.01
C ALA A 417 -33.05 -27.49 -6.34
N LYS A 418 -33.58 -27.83 -5.15
CA LYS A 418 -33.25 -29.07 -4.47
C LYS A 418 -33.68 -30.20 -5.42
N GLN A 419 -32.71 -30.76 -6.15
CA GLN A 419 -32.91 -32.03 -6.86
C GLN A 419 -32.76 -33.18 -5.89
#